data_8fdaa8e0e9192edf2c7633ac039125b0
#
_entry.id   8fdaa8e0e9192edf2c7633ac039125b0
#
_cell.length_a   1.000
_cell.length_b   1.000
_cell.length_c   1.000
_cell.angle_alpha   90.00
_cell.angle_beta   90.00
_cell.angle_gamma   90.00
#
_symmetry.space_group_name_H-M   'P 1'
#
loop_
_entity.id
_entity.type
_entity.pdbx_description
1 polymer ?
#
loop_
_entity_poly.entity_id
_entity_poly.type
_entity_poly.pdbx_seq_one_letter_code
_entity_poly.pdbx_strand_id
1 'polypeptide(L)'
;IDIQLKVSFPNKGHHLPIILLAHGFGSSMEGYGPLADFYASHGFIVIQPTFLDSRTINLDKDDKRQSELWRYRVQDMKNIIDHLDQITIEIPTLHQRIDKDNIAVVGHSFGGQTAGNLLGLQVFDPLTNSYTDYLDSRVKGGVLLATAGEGGDKLTQFAKDNFPFLNPTFKHMSKPALIIAGDKDDSPLTQLG
;
A
#
# COMPACT_ATOMS: atom_id res chain seq x y z
N ILE A 1 9.47 -13.90 -6.36
CA ILE A 1 8.11 -13.98 -6.94
C ILE A 1 8.00 -12.75 -7.83
N ASP A 2 7.70 -12.96 -9.10
CA ASP A 2 7.43 -11.87 -10.02
C ASP A 2 6.13 -11.20 -9.61
N ILE A 3 6.19 -9.91 -9.27
CA ILE A 3 5.01 -9.14 -8.91
C ILE A 3 4.29 -8.66 -10.18
N GLN A 4 2.99 -8.90 -10.25
CA GLN A 4 2.16 -8.41 -11.34
C GLN A 4 1.80 -6.94 -11.10
N LEU A 5 2.00 -6.11 -12.12
CA LEU A 5 1.72 -4.68 -12.07
C LEU A 5 0.74 -4.27 -13.17
N LYS A 6 -0.19 -3.38 -12.83
CA LYS A 6 -0.97 -2.61 -13.79
C LYS A 6 -0.49 -1.17 -13.73
N VAL A 7 -0.21 -0.59 -14.89
CA VAL A 7 0.26 0.80 -15.00
C VAL A 7 -0.68 1.60 -15.85
N SER A 8 -1.31 2.62 -15.24
CA SER A 8 -2.19 3.59 -15.92
C SER A 8 -1.48 4.94 -15.99
N PHE A 9 -1.50 5.59 -17.15
CA PHE A 9 -0.79 6.86 -17.32
C PHE A 9 -1.39 7.71 -18.46
N PRO A 10 -1.17 9.04 -18.47
CA PRO A 10 -1.65 9.91 -19.52
C PRO A 10 -0.99 9.62 -20.88
N ASN A 11 -1.74 9.79 -21.96
CA ASN A 11 -1.19 9.64 -23.32
C ASN A 11 -0.10 10.67 -23.67
N LYS A 12 -0.07 11.81 -22.98
CA LYS A 12 0.86 12.93 -23.21
C LYS A 12 1.42 13.44 -21.88
N GLY A 13 2.48 14.22 -21.96
CA GLY A 13 3.13 14.85 -20.81
C GLY A 13 4.50 14.28 -20.52
N HIS A 14 5.30 15.04 -19.81
CA HIS A 14 6.64 14.71 -19.31
C HIS A 14 6.72 15.10 -17.84
N HIS A 15 7.70 14.58 -17.12
CA HIS A 15 7.84 14.76 -15.66
C HIS A 15 6.55 14.39 -14.92
N LEU A 16 5.99 13.23 -15.27
CA LEU A 16 4.76 12.74 -14.67
C LEU A 16 5.04 12.15 -13.28
N PRO A 17 4.44 12.70 -12.22
CA PRO A 17 4.59 12.15 -10.87
C PRO A 17 3.95 10.78 -10.77
N ILE A 18 4.42 10.00 -9.78
CA ILE A 18 4.04 8.60 -9.62
C ILE A 18 3.14 8.44 -8.40
N ILE A 19 2.09 7.64 -8.54
CA ILE A 19 1.27 7.13 -7.46
C ILE A 19 1.43 5.60 -7.41
N LEU A 20 1.89 5.06 -6.28
CA LEU A 20 1.79 3.64 -5.99
C LEU A 20 0.48 3.40 -5.25
N LEU A 21 -0.42 2.60 -5.83
CA LEU A 21 -1.75 2.35 -5.28
C LEU A 21 -1.86 0.92 -4.74
N ALA A 22 -1.89 0.81 -3.41
CA ALA A 22 -1.96 -0.46 -2.69
C ALA A 22 -3.41 -0.90 -2.44
N HIS A 23 -3.78 -2.06 -2.95
CA HIS A 23 -5.12 -2.63 -2.77
C HIS A 23 -5.39 -3.13 -1.35
N GLY A 24 -6.68 -3.25 -0.97
CA GLY A 24 -7.13 -3.88 0.28
C GLY A 24 -6.87 -5.38 0.31
N PHE A 25 -7.02 -6.01 1.49
CA PHE A 25 -6.79 -7.44 1.67
C PHE A 25 -7.59 -8.28 0.66
N GLY A 26 -6.93 -9.23 0.04
CA GLY A 26 -7.53 -10.17 -0.91
C GLY A 26 -7.93 -9.58 -2.27
N SER A 27 -7.76 -8.26 -2.50
CA SER A 27 -8.00 -7.62 -3.78
C SER A 27 -6.82 -7.84 -4.76
N SER A 28 -6.73 -7.07 -5.84
CA SER A 28 -5.66 -7.15 -6.83
C SER A 28 -5.45 -5.80 -7.52
N MET A 29 -4.51 -5.73 -8.44
CA MET A 29 -4.27 -4.58 -9.31
C MET A 29 -5.51 -4.14 -10.11
N GLU A 30 -6.54 -4.99 -10.26
CA GLU A 30 -7.77 -4.66 -10.98
C GLU A 30 -8.84 -3.98 -10.10
N GLY A 31 -8.70 -4.04 -8.77
CA GLY A 31 -9.75 -3.65 -7.83
C GLY A 31 -10.08 -2.15 -7.80
N TYR A 32 -9.19 -1.27 -8.27
CA TYR A 32 -9.30 0.20 -8.13
C TYR A 32 -9.22 0.92 -9.47
N GLY A 33 -9.67 0.29 -10.55
CA GLY A 33 -9.62 0.84 -11.91
C GLY A 33 -10.13 2.27 -12.03
N PRO A 34 -11.37 2.59 -11.60
CA PRO A 34 -11.90 3.97 -11.71
C PRO A 34 -11.05 5.03 -10.99
N LEU A 35 -10.46 4.70 -9.83
CA LEU A 35 -9.58 5.61 -9.10
C LEU A 35 -8.24 5.79 -9.81
N ALA A 36 -7.66 4.72 -10.33
CA ALA A 36 -6.43 4.77 -11.10
C ALA A 36 -6.60 5.57 -12.40
N ASP A 37 -7.70 5.37 -13.10
CA ASP A 37 -8.03 6.09 -14.33
C ASP A 37 -8.26 7.58 -14.06
N PHE A 38 -8.89 7.91 -12.93
CA PHE A 38 -9.05 9.28 -12.48
C PHE A 38 -7.69 9.96 -12.27
N TYR A 39 -6.79 9.36 -11.51
CA TYR A 39 -5.45 9.91 -11.29
C TYR A 39 -4.66 9.99 -12.60
N ALA A 40 -4.70 8.98 -13.45
CA ALA A 40 -4.03 9.00 -14.74
C ALA A 40 -4.55 10.12 -15.64
N SER A 41 -5.86 10.36 -15.67
CA SER A 41 -6.45 11.49 -16.43
C SER A 41 -6.03 12.87 -15.91
N HIS A 42 -5.53 12.94 -14.66
CA HIS A 42 -5.05 14.16 -14.03
C HIS A 42 -3.52 14.30 -14.02
N GLY A 43 -2.84 13.51 -14.83
CA GLY A 43 -1.39 13.71 -15.06
C GLY A 43 -0.48 12.83 -14.21
N PHE A 44 -0.98 11.80 -13.54
CA PHE A 44 -0.18 10.89 -12.73
C PHE A 44 0.08 9.57 -13.46
N ILE A 45 1.21 8.97 -13.19
CA ILE A 45 1.44 7.55 -13.46
C ILE A 45 0.96 6.78 -12.24
N VAL A 46 0.05 5.84 -12.43
CA VAL A 46 -0.48 5.01 -11.34
C VAL A 46 0.01 3.59 -11.51
N ILE A 47 0.74 3.07 -10.53
CA ILE A 47 1.26 1.71 -10.50
C ILE A 47 0.50 0.93 -9.43
N GLN A 48 -0.20 -0.12 -9.84
CA GLN A 48 -1.02 -0.98 -8.99
C GLN A 48 -0.40 -2.39 -8.96
N PRO A 49 0.18 -2.82 -7.83
CA PRO A 49 0.64 -4.19 -7.67
C PRO A 49 -0.50 -5.15 -7.34
N THR A 50 -0.31 -6.44 -7.64
CA THR A 50 -1.05 -7.54 -7.03
C THR A 50 -0.18 -8.17 -5.96
N PHE A 51 -0.53 -7.99 -4.69
CA PHE A 51 0.23 -8.52 -3.57
C PHE A 51 -0.06 -9.99 -3.30
N LEU A 52 0.82 -10.64 -2.54
CA LEU A 52 0.78 -12.06 -2.24
C LEU A 52 -0.53 -12.55 -1.59
N ASP A 53 -1.22 -11.68 -0.82
CA ASP A 53 -2.52 -11.99 -0.20
C ASP A 53 -3.71 -11.89 -1.15
N SER A 54 -3.49 -11.51 -2.41
CA SER A 54 -4.57 -11.46 -3.41
C SER A 54 -5.23 -12.81 -3.59
N ARG A 55 -6.56 -12.82 -3.64
CA ARG A 55 -7.31 -14.04 -3.97
C ARG A 55 -6.97 -14.60 -5.35
N THR A 56 -6.44 -13.77 -6.26
CA THR A 56 -6.00 -14.22 -7.59
C THR A 56 -4.71 -15.01 -7.54
N ILE A 57 -3.87 -14.81 -6.50
CA ILE A 57 -2.64 -15.59 -6.25
C ILE A 57 -2.98 -16.94 -5.61
N ASN A 58 -4.06 -16.97 -4.83
CA ASN A 58 -4.54 -18.18 -4.14
C ASN A 58 -3.46 -18.83 -3.25
N LEU A 59 -2.79 -17.99 -2.43
CA LEU A 59 -1.78 -18.48 -1.47
C LEU A 59 -2.41 -19.50 -0.52
N ASP A 60 -1.74 -20.63 -0.31
CA ASP A 60 -2.19 -21.66 0.61
C ASP A 60 -2.37 -21.07 2.03
N LYS A 61 -3.43 -21.52 2.73
CA LYS A 61 -3.72 -21.06 4.09
C LYS A 61 -2.65 -21.46 5.09
N ASP A 62 -1.97 -22.58 4.84
CA ASP A 62 -0.89 -23.09 5.68
C ASP A 62 0.50 -22.57 5.25
N ASP A 63 0.55 -21.66 4.27
CA ASP A 63 1.81 -21.05 3.84
C ASP A 63 2.39 -20.17 4.96
N LYS A 64 3.65 -20.43 5.32
CA LYS A 64 4.34 -19.70 6.40
C LYS A 64 4.41 -18.19 6.19
N ARG A 65 4.23 -17.72 4.96
CA ARG A 65 4.21 -16.29 4.63
C ARG A 65 2.94 -15.57 5.05
N GLN A 66 1.87 -16.30 5.43
CA GLN A 66 0.60 -15.70 5.87
C GLN A 66 0.77 -14.71 7.03
N SER A 67 1.59 -15.04 8.02
CA SER A 67 1.83 -14.17 9.19
C SER A 67 2.67 -12.92 8.87
N GLU A 68 3.32 -12.90 7.70
CA GLU A 68 4.23 -11.83 7.30
C GLU A 68 3.78 -11.06 6.05
N LEU A 69 2.53 -11.25 5.61
CA LEU A 69 1.99 -10.61 4.42
C LEU A 69 2.19 -9.08 4.42
N TRP A 70 2.05 -8.46 5.58
CA TRP A 70 2.26 -7.03 5.74
C TRP A 70 3.69 -6.58 5.39
N ARG A 71 4.72 -7.40 5.68
CA ARG A 71 6.11 -7.12 5.33
C ARG A 71 6.36 -7.30 3.84
N TYR A 72 5.84 -8.39 3.26
CA TYR A 72 5.96 -8.63 1.82
C TYR A 72 5.36 -7.48 1.03
N ARG A 73 4.19 -6.97 1.42
CA ARG A 73 3.56 -5.81 0.77
C ARG A 73 4.44 -4.56 0.80
N VAL A 74 5.02 -4.25 1.94
CA VAL A 74 5.93 -3.10 2.08
C VAL A 74 7.19 -3.29 1.25
N GLN A 75 7.76 -4.49 1.28
CA GLN A 75 8.93 -4.81 0.46
C GLN A 75 8.62 -4.72 -1.04
N ASP A 76 7.47 -5.20 -1.47
CA ASP A 76 7.02 -5.11 -2.86
C ASP A 76 6.90 -3.64 -3.31
N MET A 77 6.32 -2.77 -2.47
CA MET A 77 6.24 -1.34 -2.78
C MET A 77 7.62 -0.70 -2.93
N LYS A 78 8.57 -1.03 -2.04
CA LYS A 78 9.96 -0.56 -2.14
C LYS A 78 10.65 -1.11 -3.39
N ASN A 79 10.47 -2.38 -3.69
CA ASN A 79 11.02 -3.01 -4.89
C ASN A 79 10.50 -2.35 -6.17
N ILE A 80 9.22 -1.95 -6.22
CA ILE A 80 8.67 -1.21 -7.35
C ILE A 80 9.40 0.12 -7.53
N ILE A 81 9.63 0.86 -6.44
CA ILE A 81 10.37 2.13 -6.49
C ILE A 81 11.81 1.90 -6.95
N ASP A 82 12.46 0.83 -6.50
CA ASP A 82 13.84 0.47 -6.87
C ASP A 82 13.96 0.14 -8.37
N HIS A 83 12.89 -0.39 -8.98
CA HIS A 83 12.88 -0.87 -10.37
C HIS A 83 12.08 0.02 -11.33
N LEU A 84 11.81 1.28 -11.00
CA LEU A 84 11.06 2.20 -11.86
C LEU A 84 11.68 2.36 -13.26
N ASP A 85 13.01 2.32 -13.38
CA ASP A 85 13.67 2.38 -14.67
C ASP A 85 13.35 1.17 -15.53
N GLN A 86 13.36 -0.03 -14.94
CA GLN A 86 13.04 -1.25 -15.66
C GLN A 86 11.57 -1.27 -16.11
N ILE A 87 10.66 -0.86 -15.23
CA ILE A 87 9.23 -0.74 -15.57
C ILE A 87 9.02 0.18 -16.78
N THR A 88 9.77 1.29 -16.85
CA THR A 88 9.64 2.21 -17.99
C THR A 88 10.29 1.68 -19.27
N ILE A 89 11.30 0.82 -19.19
CA ILE A 89 11.87 0.15 -20.35
C ILE A 89 10.87 -0.85 -20.95
N GLU A 90 10.14 -1.57 -20.10
CA GLU A 90 9.10 -2.52 -20.52
C GLU A 90 7.85 -1.81 -21.10
N ILE A 91 7.68 -0.52 -20.85
CA ILE A 91 6.59 0.31 -21.39
C ILE A 91 7.20 1.45 -22.24
N PRO A 92 7.53 1.19 -23.53
CA PRO A 92 8.27 2.16 -24.34
C PRO A 92 7.63 3.56 -24.45
N THR A 93 6.30 3.63 -24.38
CA THR A 93 5.53 4.89 -24.40
C THR A 93 5.66 5.70 -23.10
N LEU A 94 6.23 5.13 -22.05
CA LEU A 94 6.47 5.78 -20.76
C LEU A 94 7.94 6.23 -20.59
N HIS A 95 8.83 5.76 -21.47
CA HIS A 95 10.25 6.04 -21.38
C HIS A 95 10.52 7.56 -21.38
N GLN A 96 11.39 8.01 -20.46
CA GLN A 96 11.76 9.41 -20.24
C GLN A 96 10.61 10.38 -19.87
N ARG A 97 9.46 9.84 -19.47
CA ARG A 97 8.29 10.66 -19.10
C ARG A 97 8.04 10.74 -17.60
N ILE A 98 8.66 9.88 -16.81
CA ILE A 98 8.42 9.77 -15.38
C ILE A 98 9.22 10.79 -14.57
N ASP A 99 8.64 11.22 -13.45
CA ASP A 99 9.31 12.01 -12.41
C ASP A 99 9.50 11.13 -11.16
N LYS A 100 10.70 10.58 -11.03
CA LYS A 100 11.07 9.70 -9.91
C LYS A 100 11.28 10.43 -8.59
N ASP A 101 11.39 11.74 -8.61
CA ASP A 101 11.54 12.56 -7.42
C ASP A 101 10.20 12.91 -6.77
N ASN A 102 9.08 12.68 -7.48
CA ASN A 102 7.73 12.95 -7.01
C ASN A 102 6.88 11.67 -6.96
N ILE A 103 7.06 10.92 -5.87
CA ILE A 103 6.34 9.66 -5.60
C ILE A 103 5.37 9.88 -4.45
N ALA A 104 4.10 9.54 -4.65
CA ALA A 104 3.08 9.44 -3.63
C ALA A 104 2.60 8.01 -3.48
N VAL A 105 2.03 7.70 -2.32
CA VAL A 105 1.41 6.39 -2.05
C VAL A 105 -0.06 6.56 -1.72
N VAL A 106 -0.90 5.68 -2.24
CA VAL A 106 -2.32 5.61 -1.94
C VAL A 106 -2.66 4.18 -1.54
N GLY A 107 -3.47 4.01 -0.52
CA GLY A 107 -3.87 2.66 -0.14
C GLY A 107 -5.23 2.61 0.53
N HIS A 108 -5.95 1.52 0.31
CA HIS A 108 -7.25 1.27 0.91
C HIS A 108 -7.18 0.12 1.91
N SER A 109 -7.80 0.27 3.09
CA SER A 109 -7.88 -0.77 4.12
C SER A 109 -6.47 -1.28 4.49
N PHE A 110 -6.16 -2.56 4.33
CA PHE A 110 -4.81 -3.12 4.53
C PHE A 110 -3.75 -2.45 3.63
N GLY A 111 -4.14 -2.03 2.41
CA GLY A 111 -3.28 -1.20 1.55
C GLY A 111 -3.01 0.18 2.14
N GLY A 112 -3.94 0.73 2.92
CA GLY A 112 -3.75 1.97 3.67
C GLY A 112 -2.63 1.84 4.71
N GLN A 113 -2.61 0.74 5.47
CA GLN A 113 -1.48 0.43 6.36
C GLN A 113 -0.17 0.25 5.58
N THR A 114 -0.20 -0.47 4.44
CA THR A 114 0.97 -0.64 3.57
C THR A 114 1.53 0.71 3.10
N ALA A 115 0.67 1.61 2.61
CA ALA A 115 1.05 2.97 2.21
C ALA A 115 1.56 3.78 3.41
N GLY A 116 0.89 3.69 4.56
CA GLY A 116 1.28 4.34 5.80
C GLY A 116 2.68 3.95 6.27
N ASN A 117 3.08 2.69 6.09
CA ASN A 117 4.43 2.23 6.45
C ASN A 117 5.51 2.98 5.66
N LEU A 118 5.30 3.29 4.39
CA LEU A 118 6.24 4.07 3.59
C LEU A 118 6.26 5.56 4.01
N LEU A 119 5.24 6.01 4.73
CA LEU A 119 5.13 7.37 5.27
C LEU A 119 5.68 7.51 6.72
N GLY A 120 6.12 6.39 7.33
CA GLY A 120 6.64 6.34 8.69
C GLY A 120 5.65 5.83 9.74
N LEU A 121 4.49 5.28 9.34
CA LEU A 121 3.66 4.46 10.21
C LEU A 121 4.48 3.24 10.65
N GLN A 122 4.61 3.04 11.95
CA GLN A 122 5.32 1.87 12.48
C GLN A 122 4.35 0.76 12.85
N VAL A 123 4.75 -0.48 12.64
CA VAL A 123 3.97 -1.66 12.99
C VAL A 123 4.69 -2.45 14.09
N PHE A 124 3.95 -2.85 15.12
CA PHE A 124 4.48 -3.76 16.12
C PHE A 124 4.72 -5.14 15.51
N ASP A 125 5.97 -5.56 15.58
CA ASP A 125 6.41 -6.85 15.09
C ASP A 125 6.50 -7.85 16.24
N PRO A 126 5.61 -8.85 16.31
CA PRO A 126 5.61 -9.83 17.38
C PRO A 126 6.86 -10.72 17.39
N LEU A 127 7.53 -10.90 16.24
CA LEU A 127 8.75 -11.71 16.17
C LEU A 127 9.94 -11.03 16.83
N THR A 128 10.06 -9.71 16.68
CA THR A 128 11.15 -8.92 17.27
C THR A 128 10.75 -8.23 18.56
N ASN A 129 9.48 -8.30 18.93
CA ASN A 129 8.86 -7.62 20.08
C ASN A 129 9.18 -6.09 20.07
N SER A 130 9.16 -5.48 18.89
CA SER A 130 9.48 -4.07 18.69
C SER A 130 8.67 -3.45 17.55
N TYR A 131 8.60 -2.12 17.54
CA TYR A 131 8.06 -1.42 16.39
C TYR A 131 9.09 -1.35 15.26
N THR A 132 8.67 -1.65 14.04
CA THR A 132 9.49 -1.59 12.84
C THR A 132 9.12 -0.38 12.01
N ASP A 133 10.13 0.38 11.59
CA ASP A 133 10.01 1.54 10.71
C ASP A 133 10.39 1.15 9.28
N TYR A 134 9.46 1.38 8.36
CA TYR A 134 9.65 1.13 6.93
C TYR A 134 9.60 2.41 6.08
N LEU A 135 9.76 3.59 6.70
CA LEU A 135 9.80 4.87 5.99
C LEU A 135 10.66 4.77 4.73
N ASP A 136 10.12 5.26 3.62
CA ASP A 136 10.88 5.45 2.40
C ASP A 136 11.04 6.95 2.10
N SER A 137 12.28 7.43 2.13
CA SER A 137 12.58 8.86 1.95
C SER A 137 12.19 9.41 0.57
N ARG A 138 12.08 8.55 -0.43
CA ARG A 138 11.67 8.90 -1.81
C ARG A 138 10.18 9.25 -1.90
N VAL A 139 9.35 8.69 -1.01
CA VAL A 139 7.92 8.99 -0.95
C VAL A 139 7.71 10.38 -0.33
N LYS A 140 6.93 11.23 -0.98
CA LYS A 140 6.69 12.62 -0.55
C LYS A 140 5.45 12.78 0.32
N GLY A 141 4.45 11.93 0.13
CA GLY A 141 3.20 11.96 0.89
C GLY A 141 2.24 10.89 0.39
N GLY A 142 1.03 10.85 0.94
CA GLY A 142 0.07 9.85 0.51
C GLY A 142 -1.36 10.04 0.99
N VAL A 143 -2.21 9.09 0.60
CA VAL A 143 -3.62 9.03 0.98
C VAL A 143 -3.94 7.65 1.56
N LEU A 144 -4.50 7.63 2.76
CA LEU A 144 -4.90 6.43 3.48
C LEU A 144 -6.44 6.37 3.51
N LEU A 145 -7.01 5.44 2.75
CA LEU A 145 -8.45 5.27 2.59
C LEU A 145 -8.93 4.14 3.51
N ALA A 146 -9.82 4.42 4.45
CA ALA A 146 -10.38 3.45 5.38
C ALA A 146 -9.30 2.52 5.98
N THR A 147 -8.16 3.09 6.35
CA THR A 147 -7.05 2.35 6.94
C THR A 147 -7.37 2.01 8.39
N ALA A 148 -6.80 0.89 8.87
CA ALA A 148 -6.86 0.57 10.30
C ALA A 148 -6.20 1.67 11.12
N GLY A 149 -6.84 2.06 12.21
CA GLY A 149 -6.27 2.96 13.21
C GLY A 149 -5.31 2.23 14.16
N GLU A 150 -4.93 2.88 15.25
CA GLU A 150 -4.20 2.24 16.34
C GLU A 150 -5.06 1.14 16.95
N GLY A 151 -4.70 -0.12 16.69
CA GLY A 151 -5.51 -1.26 17.09
C GLY A 151 -5.54 -1.48 18.60
N GLY A 152 -4.50 -2.07 19.14
CA GLY A 152 -4.35 -2.32 20.59
C GLY A 152 -5.57 -3.00 21.21
N ASP A 153 -6.09 -2.42 22.29
CA ASP A 153 -7.24 -2.95 23.02
C ASP A 153 -8.56 -2.86 22.25
N LYS A 154 -8.61 -2.03 21.21
CA LYS A 154 -9.80 -1.86 20.37
C LYS A 154 -9.98 -2.99 19.36
N LEU A 155 -8.97 -3.81 19.10
CA LEU A 155 -9.10 -4.97 18.23
C LEU A 155 -9.98 -6.04 18.87
N THR A 156 -10.83 -6.68 18.05
CA THR A 156 -11.51 -7.91 18.45
C THR A 156 -10.51 -9.01 18.75
N GLN A 157 -10.89 -10.02 19.57
CA GLN A 157 -10.00 -11.17 19.83
C GLN A 157 -9.60 -11.87 18.52
N PHE A 158 -10.55 -12.01 17.59
CA PHE A 158 -10.27 -12.57 16.27
C PHE A 158 -9.17 -11.79 15.53
N ALA A 159 -9.20 -10.46 15.56
CA ALA A 159 -8.19 -9.63 14.90
C ALA A 159 -6.83 -9.75 15.60
N LYS A 160 -6.79 -9.80 16.93
CA LYS A 160 -5.54 -10.02 17.70
C LYS A 160 -4.87 -11.34 17.37
N ASP A 161 -5.67 -12.40 17.23
CA ASP A 161 -5.15 -13.75 16.99
C ASP A 161 -4.71 -13.99 15.55
N ASN A 162 -5.41 -13.37 14.57
CA ASN A 162 -5.17 -13.62 13.14
C ASN A 162 -4.38 -12.52 12.44
N PHE A 163 -4.43 -11.28 12.95
CA PHE A 163 -3.82 -10.10 12.33
C PHE A 163 -3.10 -9.24 13.37
N PRO A 164 -2.13 -9.79 14.12
CA PRO A 164 -1.44 -9.05 15.19
C PRO A 164 -0.71 -7.80 14.70
N PHE A 165 -0.41 -7.72 13.42
CA PHE A 165 0.17 -6.55 12.76
C PHE A 165 -0.83 -5.39 12.55
N LEU A 166 -2.13 -5.58 12.82
CA LEU A 166 -3.12 -4.49 12.85
C LEU A 166 -3.04 -3.68 14.16
N ASN A 167 -1.85 -3.43 14.60
CA ASN A 167 -1.52 -2.64 15.78
C ASN A 167 -0.41 -1.62 15.44
N PRO A 168 -0.69 -0.72 14.47
CA PRO A 168 0.27 0.31 14.08
C PRO A 168 0.30 1.45 15.09
N THR A 169 1.36 2.25 15.04
CA THR A 169 1.42 3.57 15.68
C THR A 169 1.72 4.66 14.66
N PHE A 170 0.95 5.73 14.72
CA PHE A 170 1.12 6.93 13.90
C PHE A 170 2.11 7.94 14.50
N LYS A 171 2.57 7.69 15.73
CA LYS A 171 3.39 8.62 16.53
C LYS A 171 4.64 9.13 15.79
N HIS A 172 5.22 8.31 14.94
CA HIS A 172 6.45 8.61 14.21
C HIS A 172 6.23 8.85 12.73
N MET A 173 4.97 8.85 12.26
CA MET A 173 4.66 9.14 10.86
C MET A 173 4.98 10.61 10.55
N SER A 174 6.01 10.83 9.74
CA SER A 174 6.58 12.15 9.50
C SER A 174 6.25 12.75 8.13
N LYS A 175 5.75 11.92 7.20
CA LYS A 175 5.38 12.40 5.86
C LYS A 175 3.92 12.86 5.83
N PRO A 176 3.58 13.87 4.99
CA PRO A 176 2.21 14.33 4.83
C PRO A 176 1.28 13.19 4.41
N ALA A 177 0.13 13.08 5.07
CA ALA A 177 -0.89 12.09 4.74
C ALA A 177 -2.28 12.69 4.85
N LEU A 178 -3.13 12.40 3.86
CA LEU A 178 -4.57 12.58 3.93
C LEU A 178 -5.20 11.26 4.38
N ILE A 179 -5.92 11.27 5.49
CA ILE A 179 -6.65 10.11 5.99
C ILE A 179 -8.13 10.32 5.73
N ILE A 180 -8.76 9.38 5.03
CA ILE A 180 -10.19 9.38 4.72
C ILE A 180 -10.81 8.12 5.28
N ALA A 181 -11.81 8.28 6.15
CA ALA A 181 -12.58 7.18 6.74
C ALA A 181 -14.07 7.51 6.70
N GLY A 182 -14.91 6.48 6.60
CA GLY A 182 -16.35 6.63 6.71
C GLY A 182 -16.80 6.73 8.18
N ASP A 183 -17.80 7.54 8.46
CA ASP A 183 -18.41 7.67 9.79
C ASP A 183 -19.26 6.45 10.19
N LYS A 184 -19.54 5.56 9.24
CA LYS A 184 -20.31 4.32 9.40
C LYS A 184 -19.51 3.09 8.96
N ASP A 185 -18.20 3.15 9.13
CA ASP A 185 -17.31 2.02 8.78
C ASP A 185 -17.32 0.99 9.92
N ASP A 186 -18.23 0.04 9.82
CA ASP A 186 -18.37 -1.09 10.77
C ASP A 186 -17.35 -2.18 10.39
N SER A 187 -16.19 -2.14 11.00
CA SER A 187 -15.18 -3.17 10.80
C SER A 187 -15.36 -4.33 11.78
N PRO A 188 -15.42 -5.60 11.30
CA PRO A 188 -15.44 -6.76 12.19
C PRO A 188 -14.12 -6.96 12.96
N LEU A 189 -13.11 -6.18 12.66
CA LEU A 189 -11.79 -6.24 13.27
C LEU A 189 -11.67 -5.38 14.53
N THR A 190 -12.60 -4.46 14.75
CA THR A 190 -12.60 -3.54 15.89
C THR A 190 -13.84 -3.72 16.78
N GLN A 191 -13.70 -3.44 18.08
CA GLN A 191 -14.80 -3.51 19.06
C GLN A 191 -15.69 -2.25 19.02
N LEU A 192 -15.18 -1.18 18.44
CA LEU A 192 -15.90 0.07 18.21
C LEU A 192 -15.96 0.23 16.70
N GLY A 193 -17.16 0.14 16.14
CA GLY A 193 -17.43 0.41 14.73
C GLY A 193 -17.03 1.82 14.33
#